data_4ee491dc5d2a6e413aad5c08222b1209
#
_entry.id   4ee491dc5d2a6e413aad5c08222b1209
#
_cell.length_a   1.000
_cell.length_b   1.000
_cell.length_c   1.000
_cell.angle_alpha   90.00
_cell.angle_beta   90.00
_cell.angle_gamma   90.00
#
_symmetry.space_group_name_H-M   'P 1'
#
loop_
_entity.id
_entity.type
_entity.pdbx_description
1 polymer ?
#
loop_
_entity_poly.entity_id
_entity_poly.type
_entity_poly.pdbx_seq_one_letter_code
_entity_poly.pdbx_strand_id
1 'polypeptide(L)'
;MRNKSFVAGLSALVLSFSIVGAAHAQSALERFGVPKAKLISGPWKKNSASSTVKVDHSAWDGFLKKYIKTDGNGVNRVAYGRVSGGDKAALGNYLKALQATDVTGLNRNEQFAFWVNLYNASTVAVALRNYPIKSIRDVKKGVLDFLGPFNDKVATVNGKTLTLNDIESGIVRPLWKDPRLHYAFNCAAISCPNLGKQAFKGDVLNKQLDTAASRFVNNARGIRFSGGKATASKIYFWYEGDFGGSHKSIINHMKKYAAGDLKAKLASISKIDKFDYDWTLNDAR
;
A
#
# COMPACT_ATOMS: atom_id res chain seq x y z
N MET A 1 -47.77 -52.84 5.97
CA MET A 1 -47.79 -52.30 4.58
C MET A 1 -47.12 -50.95 4.52
N ARG A 2 -46.10 -50.89 3.68
CA ARG A 2 -45.44 -49.81 3.01
C ARG A 2 -44.73 -48.70 3.80
N ASN A 3 -43.45 -48.89 3.79
CA ASN A 3 -42.35 -47.93 3.96
C ASN A 3 -42.59 -46.57 3.39
N LYS A 4 -42.23 -45.55 4.18
CA LYS A 4 -41.67 -44.27 3.69
C LYS A 4 -40.76 -43.70 4.77
N SER A 5 -39.49 -43.84 4.63
CA SER A 5 -38.48 -43.00 5.29
C SER A 5 -37.17 -43.22 4.55
N PHE A 6 -36.67 -42.21 3.97
CA PHE A 6 -35.24 -41.90 3.69
C PHE A 6 -35.16 -41.00 2.47
N VAL A 7 -35.11 -39.69 2.68
CA VAL A 7 -34.30 -38.74 1.93
C VAL A 7 -34.35 -37.38 2.68
N ALA A 8 -33.41 -37.14 3.54
CA ALA A 8 -33.10 -35.78 4.03
C ALA A 8 -31.76 -35.84 4.77
N GLY A 9 -30.67 -35.88 4.02
CA GLY A 9 -29.35 -35.95 4.66
C GLY A 9 -28.14 -35.59 3.79
N LEU A 10 -28.35 -35.15 2.56
CA LEU A 10 -27.20 -34.92 1.65
C LEU A 10 -26.96 -33.48 1.18
N SER A 11 -27.82 -32.53 1.51
CA SER A 11 -27.73 -31.17 0.94
C SER A 11 -26.87 -30.17 1.74
N ALA A 12 -26.54 -30.48 3.01
CA ALA A 12 -25.79 -29.55 3.87
C ALA A 12 -24.26 -29.66 3.75
N LEU A 13 -23.74 -30.78 3.25
CA LEU A 13 -22.29 -31.01 3.19
C LEU A 13 -21.65 -30.43 1.93
N VAL A 14 -22.40 -30.21 0.84
CA VAL A 14 -21.88 -29.72 -0.43
C VAL A 14 -21.67 -28.20 -0.42
N LEU A 15 -22.46 -27.43 0.34
CA LEU A 15 -22.32 -25.96 0.42
C LEU A 15 -21.10 -25.50 1.25
N SER A 16 -20.70 -26.23 2.27
CA SER A 16 -19.54 -25.87 3.09
C SER A 16 -18.21 -26.12 2.38
N PHE A 17 -18.11 -27.12 1.53
CA PHE A 17 -16.91 -27.38 0.71
C PHE A 17 -16.70 -26.33 -0.39
N SER A 18 -17.75 -25.78 -0.97
CA SER A 18 -17.68 -24.79 -2.03
C SER A 18 -17.19 -23.42 -1.53
N ILE A 19 -17.58 -23.00 -0.33
CA ILE A 19 -17.21 -21.68 0.24
C ILE A 19 -15.73 -21.67 0.67
N VAL A 20 -15.24 -22.74 1.27
CA VAL A 20 -13.84 -22.87 1.68
C VAL A 20 -12.93 -22.95 0.45
N GLY A 21 -13.32 -23.69 -0.58
CA GLY A 21 -12.60 -23.77 -1.85
C GLY A 21 -12.49 -22.41 -2.58
N ALA A 22 -13.59 -21.65 -2.62
CA ALA A 22 -13.63 -20.33 -3.24
C ALA A 22 -12.74 -19.30 -2.49
N ALA A 23 -12.74 -19.32 -1.16
CA ALA A 23 -11.91 -18.41 -0.35
C ALA A 23 -10.41 -18.71 -0.51
N HIS A 24 -10.01 -19.97 -0.63
CA HIS A 24 -8.62 -20.36 -0.89
C HIS A 24 -8.19 -20.02 -2.32
N ALA A 25 -9.06 -20.21 -3.32
CA ALA A 25 -8.79 -19.84 -4.69
C ALA A 25 -8.65 -18.31 -4.84
N GLN A 26 -9.50 -17.53 -4.18
CA GLN A 26 -9.44 -16.07 -4.19
C GLN A 26 -8.14 -15.55 -3.52
N SER A 27 -7.71 -16.16 -2.40
CA SER A 27 -6.45 -15.78 -1.74
C SER A 27 -5.21 -16.13 -2.59
N ALA A 28 -5.24 -17.25 -3.32
CA ALA A 28 -4.18 -17.62 -4.25
C ALA A 28 -4.12 -16.65 -5.44
N LEU A 29 -5.25 -16.27 -6.03
CA LEU A 29 -5.34 -15.28 -7.11
C LEU A 29 -4.86 -13.89 -6.66
N GLU A 30 -5.20 -13.47 -5.44
CA GLU A 30 -4.72 -12.20 -4.89
C GLU A 30 -3.19 -12.19 -4.74
N ARG A 31 -2.58 -13.29 -4.31
CA ARG A 31 -1.11 -13.45 -4.22
C ARG A 31 -0.45 -13.46 -5.60
N PHE A 32 -1.09 -14.06 -6.59
CA PHE A 32 -0.62 -14.06 -7.98
C PHE A 32 -0.65 -12.67 -8.61
N GLY A 33 -1.60 -11.81 -8.22
CA GLY A 33 -1.73 -10.43 -8.71
C GLY A 33 -0.70 -9.45 -8.13
N VAL A 34 0.07 -9.84 -7.10
CA VAL A 34 1.12 -8.98 -6.52
C VAL A 34 2.44 -9.22 -7.25
N PRO A 35 3.03 -8.19 -7.90
CA PRO A 35 4.28 -8.36 -8.61
C PRO A 35 5.42 -8.77 -7.68
N LYS A 36 6.25 -9.71 -8.13
CA LYS A 36 7.48 -10.08 -7.43
C LYS A 36 8.46 -8.90 -7.42
N ALA A 37 9.22 -8.74 -6.33
CA ALA A 37 10.31 -7.78 -6.26
C ALA A 37 11.44 -8.18 -7.23
N LYS A 38 11.44 -7.60 -8.44
CA LYS A 38 12.45 -7.87 -9.47
C LYS A 38 12.82 -6.57 -10.17
N LEU A 39 14.11 -6.20 -10.08
CA LEU A 39 14.59 -4.96 -10.68
C LEU A 39 14.34 -4.95 -12.20
N ILE A 40 13.62 -3.93 -12.66
CA ILE A 40 13.36 -3.69 -14.07
C ILE A 40 14.54 -3.00 -14.75
N SER A 41 14.60 -3.10 -16.08
CA SER A 41 15.65 -2.45 -16.89
C SER A 41 15.60 -0.92 -16.76
N GLY A 42 16.75 -0.31 -16.47
CA GLY A 42 16.90 1.12 -16.30
C GLY A 42 18.11 1.49 -15.45
N PRO A 43 18.39 2.78 -15.28
CA PRO A 43 19.57 3.26 -14.53
C PRO A 43 19.38 3.24 -13.00
N TRP A 44 18.43 2.50 -12.46
CA TRP A 44 17.92 2.60 -11.10
C TRP A 44 18.94 2.26 -10.00
N LYS A 45 20.00 1.50 -10.35
CA LYS A 45 21.13 1.21 -9.43
C LYS A 45 22.09 2.40 -9.28
N LYS A 46 22.11 3.32 -10.25
CA LYS A 46 22.98 4.52 -10.19
C LYS A 46 22.48 5.48 -9.12
N ASN A 47 23.40 6.09 -8.39
CA ASN A 47 23.16 7.17 -7.44
C ASN A 47 24.46 7.96 -7.24
N SER A 48 24.36 9.15 -6.70
CA SER A 48 25.49 9.96 -6.29
C SER A 48 25.55 10.04 -4.76
N ALA A 49 26.37 9.24 -4.13
CA ALA A 49 26.41 9.11 -2.67
C ALA A 49 26.72 10.41 -1.94
N SER A 50 27.55 11.28 -2.54
CA SER A 50 27.93 12.59 -2.00
C SER A 50 26.98 13.72 -2.39
N SER A 51 25.92 13.42 -3.15
CA SER A 51 24.97 14.43 -3.59
C SER A 51 24.24 15.08 -2.42
N THR A 52 24.24 16.41 -2.41
CA THR A 52 23.44 17.25 -1.49
C THR A 52 22.16 17.75 -2.14
N VAL A 53 21.90 17.38 -3.39
CA VAL A 53 20.70 17.79 -4.12
C VAL A 53 19.46 17.32 -3.39
N LYS A 54 18.51 18.23 -3.19
CA LYS A 54 17.20 18.00 -2.60
C LYS A 54 16.13 18.20 -3.65
N VAL A 55 15.19 17.26 -3.72
CA VAL A 55 14.00 17.42 -4.57
C VAL A 55 13.00 18.33 -3.86
N ASP A 56 12.49 19.33 -4.57
CA ASP A 56 11.45 20.21 -4.00
C ASP A 56 10.10 19.50 -3.94
N HIS A 57 9.63 19.22 -2.74
CA HIS A 57 8.34 18.63 -2.45
C HIS A 57 7.32 19.63 -1.88
N SER A 58 7.57 20.93 -1.92
CA SER A 58 6.75 21.98 -1.29
C SER A 58 5.31 21.98 -1.80
N ALA A 59 5.10 21.82 -3.09
CA ALA A 59 3.75 21.74 -3.69
C ALA A 59 2.99 20.50 -3.20
N TRP A 60 3.69 19.37 -3.05
CA TRP A 60 3.10 18.14 -2.50
C TRP A 60 2.82 18.27 -0.99
N ASP A 61 3.72 18.85 -0.22
CA ASP A 61 3.49 19.18 1.20
C ASP A 61 2.25 20.08 1.38
N GLY A 62 2.10 21.10 0.53
CA GLY A 62 0.92 21.97 0.52
C GLY A 62 -0.38 21.22 0.24
N PHE A 63 -0.37 20.32 -0.76
CA PHE A 63 -1.51 19.46 -1.08
C PHE A 63 -1.87 18.55 0.10
N LEU A 64 -0.90 17.84 0.66
CA LEU A 64 -1.10 16.91 1.78
C LEU A 64 -1.65 17.64 3.01
N LYS A 65 -1.09 18.79 3.38
CA LYS A 65 -1.54 19.61 4.51
C LYS A 65 -2.99 20.08 4.34
N LYS A 66 -3.37 20.45 3.13
CA LYS A 66 -4.72 20.99 2.82
C LYS A 66 -5.78 19.90 2.79
N TYR A 67 -5.49 18.76 2.17
CA TYR A 67 -6.50 17.76 1.81
C TYR A 67 -6.48 16.49 2.65
N ILE A 68 -5.46 16.25 3.48
CA ILE A 68 -5.47 15.09 4.38
C ILE A 68 -6.24 15.43 5.66
N LYS A 69 -7.27 14.64 5.93
CA LYS A 69 -8.06 14.67 7.17
C LYS A 69 -7.86 13.35 7.92
N THR A 70 -7.54 13.45 9.20
CA THR A 70 -7.44 12.27 10.07
C THR A 70 -8.78 12.03 10.73
N ASP A 71 -9.34 10.82 10.58
CA ASP A 71 -10.60 10.46 11.25
C ASP A 71 -10.37 10.03 12.72
N GLY A 72 -11.48 9.75 13.43
CA GLY A 72 -11.45 9.35 14.86
C GLY A 72 -10.70 8.03 15.13
N ASN A 73 -10.48 7.21 14.10
CA ASN A 73 -9.73 5.95 14.17
C ASN A 73 -8.25 6.11 13.80
N GLY A 74 -7.76 7.32 13.60
CA GLY A 74 -6.39 7.61 13.20
C GLY A 74 -6.08 7.30 11.73
N VAL A 75 -7.10 7.17 10.87
CA VAL A 75 -6.96 6.95 9.43
C VAL A 75 -6.88 8.28 8.71
N ASN A 76 -5.83 8.47 7.92
CA ASN A 76 -5.71 9.62 7.03
C ASN A 76 -6.52 9.38 5.76
N ARG A 77 -7.46 10.29 5.50
CA ARG A 77 -8.32 10.30 4.32
C ARG A 77 -8.04 11.51 3.47
N VAL A 78 -8.21 11.39 2.16
CA VAL A 78 -8.04 12.50 1.20
C VAL A 78 -9.41 13.09 0.88
N ALA A 79 -9.57 14.40 1.03
CA ALA A 79 -10.82 15.10 0.66
C ALA A 79 -10.89 15.30 -0.87
N TYR A 80 -10.99 14.21 -1.64
CA TYR A 80 -10.94 14.23 -3.11
C TYR A 80 -11.97 15.17 -3.73
N GLY A 81 -13.21 15.17 -3.23
CA GLY A 81 -14.27 16.02 -3.73
C GLY A 81 -14.08 17.51 -3.48
N ARG A 82 -13.12 17.89 -2.61
CA ARG A 82 -12.81 19.27 -2.27
C ARG A 82 -11.59 19.83 -3.00
N VAL A 83 -10.89 19.01 -3.79
CA VAL A 83 -9.68 19.45 -4.49
C VAL A 83 -10.04 20.40 -5.62
N SER A 84 -9.59 21.66 -5.52
CA SER A 84 -9.85 22.70 -6.51
C SER A 84 -9.15 22.41 -7.85
N GLY A 85 -9.65 23.02 -8.93
CA GLY A 85 -9.00 22.95 -10.24
C GLY A 85 -7.54 23.46 -10.22
N GLY A 86 -7.28 24.54 -9.49
CA GLY A 86 -5.93 25.08 -9.32
C GLY A 86 -4.99 24.11 -8.60
N ASP A 87 -5.48 23.43 -7.53
CA ASP A 87 -4.65 22.44 -6.81
C ASP A 87 -4.45 21.15 -7.61
N LYS A 88 -5.41 20.75 -8.45
CA LYS A 88 -5.19 19.66 -9.43
C LYS A 88 -4.11 20.02 -10.44
N ALA A 89 -4.11 21.25 -10.93
CA ALA A 89 -3.07 21.75 -11.84
C ALA A 89 -1.69 21.82 -11.14
N ALA A 90 -1.63 22.31 -9.90
CA ALA A 90 -0.40 22.34 -9.10
C ALA A 90 0.17 20.93 -8.87
N LEU A 91 -0.68 19.96 -8.54
CA LEU A 91 -0.27 18.53 -8.43
C LEU A 91 0.27 18.01 -9.77
N GLY A 92 -0.38 18.36 -10.88
CA GLY A 92 0.10 18.01 -12.22
C GLY A 92 1.48 18.61 -12.54
N ASN A 93 1.72 19.87 -12.18
CA ASN A 93 3.01 20.53 -12.36
C ASN A 93 4.10 19.91 -11.47
N TYR A 94 3.78 19.57 -10.22
CA TYR A 94 4.69 18.83 -9.35
C TYR A 94 5.09 17.47 -9.94
N LEU A 95 4.13 16.68 -10.46
CA LEU A 95 4.42 15.42 -11.13
C LEU A 95 5.29 15.61 -12.39
N LYS A 96 5.12 16.69 -13.15
CA LYS A 96 6.01 17.05 -14.28
C LYS A 96 7.42 17.37 -13.81
N ALA A 97 7.57 18.14 -12.73
CA ALA A 97 8.88 18.47 -12.15
C ALA A 97 9.62 17.22 -11.68
N LEU A 98 8.91 16.27 -11.01
CA LEU A 98 9.51 14.99 -10.64
C LEU A 98 9.99 14.20 -11.87
N GLN A 99 9.20 14.16 -12.93
CA GLN A 99 9.58 13.46 -14.16
C GLN A 99 10.79 14.07 -14.88
N ALA A 100 11.03 15.36 -14.71
CA ALA A 100 12.21 16.06 -15.23
C ALA A 100 13.46 15.87 -14.36
N THR A 101 13.33 15.29 -13.15
CA THR A 101 14.45 15.09 -12.24
C THR A 101 15.34 13.93 -12.72
N ASP A 102 16.65 14.15 -12.83
CA ASP A 102 17.62 13.06 -12.97
C ASP A 102 17.80 12.36 -11.63
N VAL A 103 17.09 11.22 -11.47
CA VAL A 103 17.14 10.45 -10.24
C VAL A 103 18.52 9.84 -9.96
N THR A 104 19.37 9.68 -11.01
CA THR A 104 20.70 9.09 -10.84
C THR A 104 21.70 10.03 -10.17
N GLY A 105 21.44 11.34 -10.19
CA GLY A 105 22.22 12.37 -9.51
C GLY A 105 21.88 12.54 -8.03
N LEU A 106 20.86 11.84 -7.51
CA LEU A 106 20.46 11.91 -6.10
C LEU A 106 21.22 10.89 -5.24
N ASN A 107 21.41 11.19 -3.95
CA ASN A 107 21.83 10.17 -2.99
C ASN A 107 20.72 9.15 -2.72
N ARG A 108 21.06 8.02 -2.12
CA ARG A 108 20.14 6.87 -1.98
C ARG A 108 18.87 7.18 -1.14
N ASN A 109 18.99 8.00 -0.10
CA ASN A 109 17.84 8.38 0.72
C ASN A 109 16.91 9.34 -0.02
N GLU A 110 17.47 10.29 -0.76
CA GLU A 110 16.70 11.22 -1.59
C GLU A 110 16.00 10.49 -2.75
N GLN A 111 16.67 9.47 -3.36
CA GLN A 111 16.03 8.60 -4.34
C GLN A 111 14.82 7.87 -3.75
N PHE A 112 14.93 7.33 -2.52
CA PHE A 112 13.80 6.67 -1.87
C PHE A 112 12.62 7.63 -1.69
N ALA A 113 12.90 8.81 -1.13
CA ALA A 113 11.89 9.85 -0.92
C ALA A 113 11.24 10.27 -2.26
N PHE A 114 12.04 10.46 -3.30
CA PHE A 114 11.57 10.74 -4.66
C PHE A 114 10.56 9.68 -5.15
N TRP A 115 10.94 8.38 -5.09
CA TRP A 115 10.09 7.32 -5.60
C TRP A 115 8.78 7.18 -4.83
N VAL A 116 8.82 7.28 -3.50
CA VAL A 116 7.61 7.22 -2.67
C VAL A 116 6.69 8.40 -2.95
N ASN A 117 7.23 9.61 -3.05
CA ASN A 117 6.41 10.79 -3.34
C ASN A 117 5.84 10.74 -4.76
N LEU A 118 6.61 10.29 -5.76
CA LEU A 118 6.12 10.10 -7.12
C LEU A 118 4.96 9.09 -7.17
N TYR A 119 5.11 7.94 -6.51
CA TYR A 119 4.06 6.92 -6.42
C TYR A 119 2.79 7.48 -5.77
N ASN A 120 2.93 8.08 -4.58
CA ASN A 120 1.79 8.56 -3.80
C ASN A 120 1.05 9.71 -4.52
N ALA A 121 1.79 10.67 -5.07
CA ALA A 121 1.21 11.78 -5.83
C ALA A 121 0.53 11.28 -7.12
N SER A 122 1.14 10.32 -7.83
CA SER A 122 0.55 9.69 -9.01
C SER A 122 -0.73 8.92 -8.66
N THR A 123 -0.74 8.18 -7.55
CA THR A 123 -1.93 7.45 -7.08
C THR A 123 -3.07 8.42 -6.76
N VAL A 124 -2.78 9.53 -6.06
CA VAL A 124 -3.80 10.58 -5.79
C VAL A 124 -4.28 11.22 -7.10
N ALA A 125 -3.39 11.50 -8.04
CA ALA A 125 -3.79 12.05 -9.34
C ALA A 125 -4.67 11.09 -10.15
N VAL A 126 -4.40 9.77 -10.09
CA VAL A 126 -5.27 8.74 -10.70
C VAL A 126 -6.65 8.75 -10.05
N ALA A 127 -6.73 8.76 -8.73
CA ALA A 127 -8.01 8.82 -8.01
C ALA A 127 -8.79 10.10 -8.37
N LEU A 128 -8.13 11.27 -8.39
CA LEU A 128 -8.75 12.56 -8.72
C LEU A 128 -9.30 12.63 -10.16
N ARG A 129 -8.59 12.02 -11.14
CA ARG A 129 -9.07 12.01 -12.53
C ARG A 129 -10.31 11.16 -12.74
N ASN A 130 -10.52 10.17 -11.87
CA ASN A 130 -11.63 9.22 -11.96
C ASN A 130 -12.71 9.46 -10.90
N TYR A 131 -12.54 10.46 -10.04
CA TYR A 131 -13.50 10.78 -8.98
C TYR A 131 -14.83 11.33 -9.54
N PRO A 132 -16.00 10.86 -9.03
CA PRO A 132 -16.16 9.99 -7.86
C PRO A 132 -16.07 8.50 -8.18
N ILE A 133 -15.32 7.75 -7.36
CA ILE A 133 -15.20 6.29 -7.39
C ILE A 133 -15.36 5.71 -5.98
N LYS A 134 -15.80 4.46 -5.85
CA LYS A 134 -15.92 3.78 -4.55
C LYS A 134 -14.60 3.12 -4.13
N SER A 135 -13.78 2.74 -5.09
CA SER A 135 -12.49 2.09 -4.90
C SER A 135 -11.52 2.50 -6.01
N ILE A 136 -10.22 2.55 -5.73
CA ILE A 136 -9.19 2.70 -6.76
C ILE A 136 -9.26 1.55 -7.79
N ARG A 137 -9.75 0.38 -7.40
CA ARG A 137 -9.94 -0.79 -8.26
C ARG A 137 -11.09 -0.63 -9.26
N ASP A 138 -11.92 0.40 -9.13
CA ASP A 138 -12.97 0.74 -10.10
C ASP A 138 -12.39 1.42 -11.35
N VAL A 139 -11.15 1.91 -11.28
CA VAL A 139 -10.42 2.48 -12.42
C VAL A 139 -9.92 1.33 -13.28
N LYS A 140 -10.68 1.04 -14.35
CA LYS A 140 -10.42 -0.09 -15.28
C LYS A 140 -10.31 0.44 -16.69
N LYS A 141 -9.40 -0.14 -17.47
CA LYS A 141 -9.29 0.09 -18.92
C LYS A 141 -9.85 -1.05 -19.75
N GLY A 142 -10.15 -2.19 -19.15
CA GLY A 142 -10.69 -3.37 -19.81
C GLY A 142 -11.38 -4.35 -18.86
N VAL A 143 -12.10 -5.32 -19.42
CA VAL A 143 -12.89 -6.31 -18.66
C VAL A 143 -12.02 -7.19 -17.76
N LEU A 144 -10.77 -7.42 -18.17
CA LEU A 144 -9.80 -8.25 -17.41
C LEU A 144 -8.97 -7.45 -16.39
N ASP A 145 -9.15 -6.13 -16.30
CA ASP A 145 -8.36 -5.24 -15.45
C ASP A 145 -8.98 -5.11 -14.03
N PHE A 146 -9.18 -6.25 -13.38
CA PHE A 146 -9.82 -6.32 -12.06
C PHE A 146 -8.91 -5.92 -10.89
N LEU A 147 -7.61 -5.70 -11.15
CA LEU A 147 -6.62 -5.32 -10.13
C LEU A 147 -6.53 -3.80 -9.93
N GLY A 148 -7.14 -3.00 -10.81
CA GLY A 148 -7.08 -1.53 -10.78
C GLY A 148 -5.90 -0.97 -11.58
N PRO A 149 -5.58 0.33 -11.46
CA PRO A 149 -4.71 1.05 -12.40
C PRO A 149 -3.21 0.87 -12.11
N PHE A 150 -2.80 -0.12 -11.32
CA PHE A 150 -1.41 -0.28 -10.87
C PHE A 150 -0.42 -0.63 -12.00
N ASN A 151 -0.93 -1.15 -13.11
CA ASN A 151 -0.17 -1.43 -14.33
C ASN A 151 -0.32 -0.34 -15.40
N ASP A 152 -1.05 0.74 -15.10
CA ASP A 152 -1.17 1.87 -16.01
C ASP A 152 0.10 2.75 -15.95
N LYS A 153 0.47 3.28 -17.10
CA LYS A 153 1.59 4.24 -17.22
C LYS A 153 1.23 5.52 -16.48
N VAL A 154 2.05 5.91 -15.49
CA VAL A 154 1.80 7.07 -14.62
C VAL A 154 2.87 8.14 -14.72
N ALA A 155 4.11 7.79 -15.06
CA ALA A 155 5.23 8.73 -15.11
C ALA A 155 6.32 8.26 -16.07
N THR A 156 7.12 9.20 -16.58
CA THR A 156 8.36 8.93 -17.32
C THR A 156 9.54 9.55 -16.56
N VAL A 157 10.50 8.74 -16.15
CA VAL A 157 11.68 9.15 -15.38
C VAL A 157 12.94 8.63 -16.08
N ASN A 158 13.95 9.48 -16.27
CA ASN A 158 15.17 9.15 -17.00
C ASN A 158 14.89 8.39 -18.32
N GLY A 159 13.89 8.85 -19.09
CA GLY A 159 13.50 8.30 -20.38
C GLY A 159 12.74 6.96 -20.32
N LYS A 160 12.40 6.47 -19.14
CA LYS A 160 11.62 5.21 -18.94
C LYS A 160 10.23 5.52 -18.46
N THR A 161 9.22 5.04 -19.19
CA THR A 161 7.83 5.13 -18.78
C THR A 161 7.52 4.01 -17.78
N LEU A 162 6.94 4.39 -16.63
CA LEU A 162 6.74 3.54 -15.45
C LEU A 162 5.28 3.47 -15.06
N THR A 163 4.91 2.34 -14.51
CA THR A 163 3.65 2.08 -13.80
C THR A 163 3.85 2.22 -12.29
N LEU A 164 2.77 2.22 -11.51
CA LEU A 164 2.89 2.16 -10.04
C LEU A 164 3.59 0.88 -9.59
N ASN A 165 3.29 -0.26 -10.23
CA ASN A 165 3.95 -1.54 -9.96
C ASN A 165 5.45 -1.52 -10.32
N ASP A 166 5.83 -0.82 -11.39
CA ASP A 166 7.25 -0.66 -11.74
C ASP A 166 8.00 0.12 -10.66
N ILE A 167 7.40 1.19 -10.14
CA ILE A 167 8.01 2.00 -9.08
C ILE A 167 8.18 1.17 -7.80
N GLU A 168 7.10 0.55 -7.31
CA GLU A 168 7.11 -0.21 -6.07
C GLU A 168 7.91 -1.52 -6.21
N SER A 169 7.46 -2.41 -7.09
CA SER A 169 7.97 -3.79 -7.19
C SER A 169 9.13 -3.93 -8.14
N GLY A 170 9.26 -3.03 -9.12
CA GLY A 170 10.32 -3.02 -10.11
C GLY A 170 11.56 -2.21 -9.72
N ILE A 171 11.42 -1.25 -8.80
CA ILE A 171 12.53 -0.36 -8.41
C ILE A 171 12.76 -0.38 -6.90
N VAL A 172 11.77 0.05 -6.08
CA VAL A 172 12.02 0.34 -4.67
C VAL A 172 12.23 -0.95 -3.87
N ARG A 173 11.34 -1.93 -3.97
CA ARG A 173 11.46 -3.20 -3.24
C ARG A 173 12.78 -3.93 -3.50
N PRO A 174 13.21 -4.15 -4.76
CA PRO A 174 14.45 -4.88 -5.03
C PRO A 174 15.72 -4.10 -4.64
N LEU A 175 15.71 -2.76 -4.63
CA LEU A 175 16.89 -1.94 -4.34
C LEU A 175 17.10 -1.70 -2.85
N TRP A 176 16.05 -1.42 -2.09
CA TRP A 176 16.20 -1.09 -0.65
C TRP A 176 16.01 -2.29 0.26
N LYS A 177 15.16 -3.25 -0.10
CA LYS A 177 14.88 -4.45 0.70
C LYS A 177 14.52 -4.14 2.16
N ASP A 178 13.94 -2.98 2.40
CA ASP A 178 13.50 -2.51 3.71
C ASP A 178 11.98 -2.73 3.86
N PRO A 179 11.49 -3.59 4.76
CA PRO A 179 10.07 -3.86 4.89
C PRO A 179 9.25 -2.63 5.28
N ARG A 180 9.87 -1.56 5.80
CA ARG A 180 9.19 -0.31 6.16
C ARG A 180 8.65 0.44 4.94
N LEU A 181 9.17 0.14 3.73
CA LEU A 181 8.67 0.74 2.48
C LEU A 181 7.16 0.50 2.30
N HIS A 182 6.65 -0.65 2.76
CA HIS A 182 5.24 -0.99 2.68
C HIS A 182 4.34 -0.07 3.54
N TYR A 183 4.89 0.69 4.47
CA TYR A 183 4.16 1.71 5.24
C TYR A 183 4.25 3.12 4.62
N ALA A 184 5.07 3.29 3.60
CA ALA A 184 5.27 4.56 2.90
C ALA A 184 4.42 4.69 1.64
N PHE A 185 4.11 3.59 0.95
CA PHE A 185 3.25 3.57 -0.22
C PHE A 185 1.77 3.58 0.16
N ASN A 186 0.97 4.44 -0.49
CA ASN A 186 -0.47 4.53 -0.31
C ASN A 186 -1.20 4.30 -1.64
N CYS A 187 -1.98 3.23 -1.70
CA CYS A 187 -2.74 2.81 -2.88
C CYS A 187 -4.17 3.39 -2.92
N ALA A 188 -4.45 4.46 -2.20
CA ALA A 188 -5.75 5.12 -2.09
C ALA A 188 -6.90 4.27 -1.49
N ALA A 189 -6.60 3.19 -0.77
CA ALA A 189 -7.59 2.38 -0.06
C ALA A 189 -7.61 2.68 1.45
N ILE A 190 -8.74 2.41 2.12
CA ILE A 190 -8.88 2.56 3.57
C ILE A 190 -7.86 1.72 4.34
N SER A 191 -7.63 0.48 3.90
CA SER A 191 -6.66 -0.41 4.55
C SER A 191 -5.20 -0.14 4.18
N CYS A 192 -4.90 0.81 3.29
CA CYS A 192 -3.52 1.26 3.08
C CYS A 192 -2.94 1.89 4.35
N PRO A 193 -1.62 1.84 4.55
CA PRO A 193 -0.94 2.73 5.47
C PRO A 193 -1.30 4.19 5.19
N ASN A 194 -1.25 5.02 6.21
CA ASN A 194 -1.64 6.41 6.07
C ASN A 194 -0.79 7.15 5.03
N LEU A 195 -1.44 7.80 4.06
CA LEU A 195 -0.79 8.89 3.35
C LEU A 195 -0.45 9.98 4.37
N GLY A 196 0.84 10.29 4.52
CA GLY A 196 1.32 11.27 5.50
C GLY A 196 0.83 12.70 5.18
N LYS A 197 0.84 13.60 6.18
CA LYS A 197 0.56 15.03 5.99
C LYS A 197 1.77 15.81 5.47
N GLN A 198 2.89 15.14 5.25
CA GLN A 198 4.13 15.69 4.73
C GLN A 198 4.75 14.71 3.74
N ALA A 199 5.45 15.23 2.74
CA ALA A 199 6.25 14.46 1.82
C ALA A 199 7.37 13.71 2.55
N PHE A 200 7.80 12.59 2.00
CA PHE A 200 9.04 11.96 2.42
C PHE A 200 10.24 12.81 1.99
N LYS A 201 11.28 12.86 2.83
CA LYS A 201 12.51 13.63 2.60
C LYS A 201 13.72 12.77 2.95
N GLY A 202 14.76 12.83 2.14
CA GLY A 202 15.93 11.97 2.29
C GLY A 202 16.68 12.16 3.61
N ASP A 203 16.76 13.39 4.13
CA ASP A 203 17.46 13.73 5.37
C ASP A 203 16.82 13.21 6.65
N VAL A 204 15.50 12.97 6.62
CA VAL A 204 14.74 12.46 7.78
C VAL A 204 14.03 11.14 7.47
N LEU A 205 14.43 10.48 6.39
CA LEU A 205 13.76 9.29 5.83
C LEU A 205 13.55 8.20 6.88
N ASN A 206 14.59 7.80 7.60
CA ASN A 206 14.48 6.72 8.59
C ASN A 206 13.45 7.04 9.68
N LYS A 207 13.43 8.28 10.18
CA LYS A 207 12.45 8.74 11.16
C LYS A 207 11.02 8.69 10.61
N GLN A 208 10.84 9.09 9.33
CA GLN A 208 9.54 9.04 8.68
C GLN A 208 9.06 7.59 8.48
N LEU A 209 9.95 6.68 8.06
CA LEU A 209 9.63 5.26 7.89
C LEU A 209 9.27 4.59 9.23
N ASP A 210 10.03 4.83 10.30
CA ASP A 210 9.73 4.29 11.63
C ASP A 210 8.41 4.83 12.17
N THR A 211 8.14 6.13 11.94
CA THR A 211 6.87 6.74 12.33
C THR A 211 5.69 6.12 11.56
N ALA A 212 5.84 5.90 10.25
CA ALA A 212 4.80 5.26 9.44
C ALA A 212 4.55 3.82 9.88
N ALA A 213 5.62 3.05 10.13
CA ALA A 213 5.55 1.68 10.66
C ALA A 213 4.84 1.63 12.01
N SER A 214 5.24 2.48 12.96
CA SER A 214 4.63 2.54 14.28
C SER A 214 3.14 2.89 14.20
N ARG A 215 2.78 3.90 13.41
CA ARG A 215 1.37 4.30 13.23
C ARG A 215 0.51 3.19 12.63
N PHE A 216 1.05 2.44 11.66
CA PHE A 216 0.29 1.38 11.02
C PHE A 216 0.16 0.14 11.89
N VAL A 217 1.25 -0.32 12.52
CA VAL A 217 1.24 -1.49 13.40
C VAL A 217 0.29 -1.29 14.60
N ASN A 218 0.26 -0.10 15.19
CA ASN A 218 -0.60 0.21 16.34
C ASN A 218 -2.04 0.60 15.93
N ASN A 219 -2.39 0.55 14.64
CA ASN A 219 -3.75 0.78 14.16
C ASN A 219 -4.44 -0.58 13.92
N ALA A 220 -5.75 -0.66 14.16
CA ALA A 220 -6.54 -1.87 13.93
C ALA A 220 -6.47 -2.42 12.49
N ARG A 221 -6.10 -1.57 11.50
CA ARG A 221 -5.84 -1.98 10.11
C ARG A 221 -4.54 -2.76 9.96
N GLY A 222 -3.53 -2.48 10.80
CA GLY A 222 -2.27 -3.21 10.82
C GLY A 222 -2.45 -4.60 11.42
N ILE A 223 -2.93 -4.64 12.66
CA ILE A 223 -3.32 -5.87 13.34
C ILE A 223 -4.35 -5.57 14.43
N ARG A 224 -5.30 -6.48 14.60
CA ARG A 224 -6.28 -6.46 15.69
C ARG A 224 -6.52 -7.84 16.27
N PHE A 225 -6.98 -7.89 17.49
CA PHE A 225 -7.31 -9.12 18.24
C PHE A 225 -8.79 -9.11 18.60
N SER A 226 -9.46 -10.25 18.37
CA SER A 226 -10.86 -10.48 18.75
C SER A 226 -11.06 -11.95 19.04
N GLY A 227 -11.66 -12.29 20.18
CA GLY A 227 -11.91 -13.68 20.60
C GLY A 227 -10.63 -14.55 20.62
N GLY A 228 -9.50 -13.99 21.04
CA GLY A 228 -8.21 -14.69 21.06
C GLY A 228 -7.53 -14.86 19.70
N LYS A 229 -8.15 -14.41 18.60
CA LYS A 229 -7.63 -14.53 17.22
C LYS A 229 -7.00 -13.23 16.74
N ALA A 230 -5.87 -13.35 16.05
CA ALA A 230 -5.18 -12.25 15.41
C ALA A 230 -5.60 -12.09 13.95
N THR A 231 -6.09 -10.89 13.58
CA THR A 231 -6.34 -10.54 12.17
C THR A 231 -5.40 -9.41 11.77
N ALA A 232 -4.56 -9.62 10.75
CA ALA A 232 -3.62 -8.63 10.25
C ALA A 232 -3.99 -8.12 8.85
N SER A 233 -3.36 -7.03 8.43
CA SER A 233 -3.49 -6.52 7.07
C SER A 233 -2.99 -7.51 6.03
N LYS A 234 -3.69 -7.62 4.89
CA LYS A 234 -3.20 -8.40 3.74
C LYS A 234 -1.87 -7.90 3.17
N ILE A 235 -1.40 -6.71 3.51
CA ILE A 235 -0.04 -6.23 3.17
C ILE A 235 0.99 -7.25 3.64
N TYR A 236 0.87 -7.79 4.86
CA TYR A 236 1.78 -8.80 5.38
C TYR A 236 1.67 -10.16 4.68
N PHE A 237 0.51 -10.47 4.16
CA PHE A 237 0.28 -11.67 3.36
C PHE A 237 0.83 -11.52 1.94
N TRP A 238 0.54 -10.40 1.28
CA TRP A 238 0.98 -10.15 -0.10
C TRP A 238 2.49 -10.03 -0.22
N TYR A 239 3.11 -9.40 0.76
CA TYR A 239 4.55 -9.09 0.79
C TYR A 239 5.29 -9.91 1.85
N GLU A 240 4.78 -11.11 2.20
CA GLU A 240 5.35 -11.97 3.24
C GLU A 240 6.87 -12.15 3.12
N GLY A 241 7.37 -12.33 1.88
CA GLY A 241 8.80 -12.46 1.61
C GLY A 241 9.63 -11.26 2.05
N ASP A 242 9.09 -10.03 1.88
CA ASP A 242 9.77 -8.79 2.28
C ASP A 242 9.81 -8.64 3.82
N PHE A 243 8.89 -9.30 4.54
CA PHE A 243 8.86 -9.37 6.00
C PHE A 243 9.57 -10.60 6.58
N GLY A 244 10.34 -11.34 5.76
CA GLY A 244 11.13 -12.50 6.20
C GLY A 244 10.49 -13.86 6.00
N GLY A 245 9.37 -13.95 5.25
CA GLY A 245 8.84 -15.18 4.68
C GLY A 245 8.09 -16.11 5.66
N SER A 246 7.67 -15.61 6.84
CA SER A 246 6.89 -16.42 7.79
C SER A 246 6.04 -15.56 8.73
N HIS A 247 4.98 -16.14 9.30
CA HIS A 247 4.19 -15.48 10.36
C HIS A 247 5.07 -15.03 11.54
N LYS A 248 6.05 -15.86 11.94
CA LYS A 248 7.00 -15.54 13.02
C LYS A 248 7.81 -14.28 12.70
N SER A 249 8.32 -14.15 11.49
CA SER A 249 9.12 -12.98 11.08
C SER A 249 8.25 -11.73 10.98
N ILE A 250 7.01 -11.82 10.47
CA ILE A 250 6.03 -10.73 10.45
C ILE A 250 5.75 -10.26 11.89
N ILE A 251 5.43 -11.18 12.81
CA ILE A 251 5.16 -10.86 14.22
C ILE A 251 6.37 -10.19 14.86
N ASN A 252 7.59 -10.69 14.61
CA ASN A 252 8.82 -10.10 15.12
C ASN A 252 9.06 -8.69 14.55
N HIS A 253 8.72 -8.47 13.27
CA HIS A 253 8.77 -7.14 12.68
C HIS A 253 7.76 -6.20 13.37
N MET A 254 6.52 -6.62 13.57
CA MET A 254 5.50 -5.82 14.27
C MET A 254 5.92 -5.48 15.71
N LYS A 255 6.53 -6.41 16.43
CA LYS A 255 7.01 -6.20 17.83
C LYS A 255 7.99 -5.02 17.95
N LYS A 256 8.75 -4.71 16.90
CA LYS A 256 9.68 -3.56 16.90
C LYS A 256 8.96 -2.22 17.01
N TYR A 257 7.72 -2.14 16.51
CA TYR A 257 6.93 -0.91 16.41
C TYR A 257 5.70 -0.89 17.32
N ALA A 258 5.35 -2.02 17.92
CA ALA A 258 4.20 -2.16 18.79
C ALA A 258 4.40 -1.39 20.11
N ALA A 259 3.34 -0.75 20.59
CA ALA A 259 3.30 -0.03 21.84
C ALA A 259 2.20 -0.58 22.76
N GLY A 260 2.32 -0.30 24.07
CA GLY A 260 1.32 -0.66 25.07
C GLY A 260 0.95 -2.16 25.06
N ASP A 261 -0.33 -2.45 25.23
CA ASP A 261 -0.87 -3.81 25.29
C ASP A 261 -0.66 -4.62 24.01
N LEU A 262 -0.50 -3.95 22.85
CA LEU A 262 -0.25 -4.64 21.60
C LEU A 262 1.06 -5.43 21.63
N LYS A 263 2.08 -4.91 22.30
CA LYS A 263 3.38 -5.57 22.44
C LYS A 263 3.26 -6.90 23.18
N ALA A 264 2.49 -6.94 24.26
CA ALA A 264 2.21 -8.16 25.03
C ALA A 264 1.37 -9.17 24.22
N LYS A 265 0.31 -8.68 23.54
CA LYS A 265 -0.52 -9.51 22.65
C LYS A 265 0.28 -10.15 21.51
N LEU A 266 1.19 -9.41 20.90
CA LEU A 266 2.08 -9.96 19.87
C LEU A 266 3.10 -10.96 20.45
N ALA A 267 3.49 -10.84 21.72
CA ALA A 267 4.38 -11.79 22.36
C ALA A 267 3.69 -13.13 22.64
N SER A 268 2.37 -13.16 22.84
CA SER A 268 1.60 -14.36 23.18
C SER A 268 1.18 -15.20 21.97
N ILE A 269 1.41 -14.75 20.73
CA ILE A 269 1.03 -15.48 19.52
C ILE A 269 2.24 -15.96 18.72
N SER A 270 2.08 -17.10 18.03
CA SER A 270 3.07 -17.63 17.08
C SER A 270 2.62 -17.55 15.62
N LYS A 271 1.33 -17.27 15.37
CA LYS A 271 0.73 -17.18 14.03
C LYS A 271 -0.30 -16.06 13.95
N ILE A 272 -0.59 -15.62 12.75
CA ILE A 272 -1.70 -14.74 12.39
C ILE A 272 -2.82 -15.63 11.87
N ASP A 273 -4.04 -15.49 12.42
CA ASP A 273 -5.15 -16.39 12.11
C ASP A 273 -5.87 -15.99 10.81
N LYS A 274 -5.91 -14.68 10.52
CA LYS A 274 -6.59 -14.14 9.34
C LYS A 274 -5.89 -12.91 8.80
N PHE A 275 -6.01 -12.71 7.48
CA PHE A 275 -5.64 -11.47 6.83
C PHE A 275 -6.86 -10.84 6.16
N ASP A 276 -7.02 -9.53 6.27
CA ASP A 276 -8.08 -8.80 5.58
C ASP A 276 -7.62 -7.45 5.03
N TYR A 277 -8.46 -6.87 4.16
CA TYR A 277 -8.15 -5.61 3.50
C TYR A 277 -9.42 -4.96 2.95
N ASP A 278 -9.62 -3.69 3.27
CA ASP A 278 -10.71 -2.87 2.76
C ASP A 278 -10.21 -1.99 1.60
N TRP A 279 -10.68 -2.27 0.39
CA TRP A 279 -10.36 -1.55 -0.83
C TRP A 279 -11.20 -0.30 -1.05
N THR A 280 -12.13 0.03 -0.14
CA THR A 280 -12.88 1.29 -0.20
C THR A 280 -11.92 2.47 -0.30
N LEU A 281 -12.24 3.42 -1.18
CA LEU A 281 -11.41 4.62 -1.36
C LEU A 281 -11.22 5.35 -0.02
N ASN A 282 -10.00 5.77 0.25
CA ASN A 282 -9.65 6.54 1.45
C ASN A 282 -10.16 8.00 1.38
N ASP A 283 -11.43 8.18 1.02
CA ASP A 283 -12.08 9.48 0.84
C ASP A 283 -12.57 10.07 2.18
N ALA A 284 -12.30 11.36 2.39
CA ALA A 284 -12.86 12.16 3.47
C ALA A 284 -14.13 12.84 2.98
N ARG A 285 -15.25 12.12 3.04
CA ARG A 285 -16.58 12.65 2.70
C ARG A 285 -17.06 13.65 3.74
#